data_f9f73794377adbd60124bc7f36584af4
#
_entry.id   f9f73794377adbd60124bc7f36584af4
#
_cell.length_a   1.000
_cell.length_b   1.000
_cell.length_c   1.000
_cell.angle_alpha   90.00
_cell.angle_beta   90.00
_cell.angle_gamma   90.00
#
_symmetry.space_group_name_H-M   'P 1'
#
loop_
_entity.id
_entity.type
_entity.pdbx_description
1 polymer ?
#
loop_
_entity_poly.entity_id
_entity_poly.type
_entity_poly.pdbx_seq_one_letter_code
_entity_poly.pdbx_strand_id
1 'polypeptide(L)'
;MPNIKGAGKRHRQSLVRRDRNRAVKSTIKTQLKKVVAAVPAGDQEKTTVEVRLAQKKIDQAAAKGVMHKNKASRLKSRLSKRVKVLQAAK
;
A
#
# COMPACT_ATOMS: atom_id res chain seq x y z
N MET A 1 30.04 -27.57 3.73
CA MET A 1 29.19 -26.88 2.77
C MET A 1 29.68 -25.46 2.57
N PRO A 2 30.23 -25.15 1.40
CA PRO A 2 30.83 -23.84 1.16
C PRO A 2 29.86 -22.68 1.19
N ASN A 3 28.56 -22.95 1.06
CA ASN A 3 27.56 -21.91 0.95
C ASN A 3 26.89 -21.52 2.27
N ILE A 4 27.32 -22.07 3.40
CA ILE A 4 26.68 -21.83 4.69
C ILE A 4 26.67 -20.34 5.04
N LYS A 5 27.81 -19.67 4.88
CA LYS A 5 27.90 -18.22 5.20
C LYS A 5 27.03 -17.38 4.27
N GLY A 6 27.04 -17.66 2.99
CA GLY A 6 26.19 -16.97 2.01
C GLY A 6 24.71 -17.24 2.21
N ALA A 7 24.36 -18.49 2.50
CA ALA A 7 22.98 -18.89 2.75
C ALA A 7 22.43 -18.23 4.02
N GLY A 8 23.23 -18.18 5.10
CA GLY A 8 22.85 -17.51 6.34
C GLY A 8 22.62 -16.01 6.16
N LYS A 9 23.51 -15.34 5.43
CA LYS A 9 23.37 -13.94 5.12
C LYS A 9 22.11 -13.65 4.28
N ARG A 10 21.89 -14.45 3.23
CA ARG A 10 20.70 -14.33 2.39
C ARG A 10 19.42 -14.55 3.18
N HIS A 11 19.42 -15.52 4.08
CA HIS A 11 18.27 -15.79 4.93
C HIS A 11 17.96 -14.61 5.83
N ARG A 12 18.97 -14.03 6.49
CA ARG A 12 18.80 -12.85 7.34
C ARG A 12 18.29 -11.65 6.55
N GLN A 13 18.84 -11.40 5.35
CA GLN A 13 18.37 -10.33 4.48
C GLN A 13 16.93 -10.55 4.05
N SER A 14 16.57 -11.81 3.76
CA SER A 14 15.20 -12.19 3.40
C SER A 14 14.23 -11.90 4.53
N LEU A 15 14.58 -12.21 5.78
CA LEU A 15 13.76 -11.92 6.95
C LEU A 15 13.56 -10.42 7.14
N VAL A 16 14.63 -9.63 7.01
CA VAL A 16 14.56 -8.16 7.14
C VAL A 16 13.66 -7.57 6.06
N ARG A 17 13.81 -8.02 4.81
CA ARG A 17 12.96 -7.57 3.70
C ARG A 17 11.51 -7.95 3.93
N ARG A 18 11.26 -9.16 4.40
CA ARG A 18 9.93 -9.65 4.70
C ARG A 18 9.23 -8.78 5.75
N ASP A 19 9.93 -8.46 6.82
CA ASP A 19 9.40 -7.63 7.91
C ASP A 19 9.12 -6.21 7.41
N ARG A 20 10.05 -5.62 6.64
CA ARG A 20 9.87 -4.30 6.04
C ARG A 20 8.67 -4.29 5.09
N ASN A 21 8.57 -5.32 4.22
CA ASN A 21 7.48 -5.41 3.25
C ASN A 21 6.14 -5.56 3.96
N ARG A 22 6.09 -6.34 5.03
CA ARG A 22 4.88 -6.51 5.84
C ARG A 22 4.45 -5.19 6.47
N ALA A 23 5.40 -4.43 7.02
CA ALA A 23 5.13 -3.12 7.61
C ALA A 23 4.57 -2.14 6.59
N VAL A 24 5.15 -2.08 5.39
CA VAL A 24 4.67 -1.22 4.30
C VAL A 24 3.26 -1.63 3.87
N LYS A 25 3.00 -2.91 3.70
CA LYS A 25 1.67 -3.42 3.32
C LYS A 25 0.63 -3.08 4.39
N SER A 26 0.97 -3.22 5.67
CA SER A 26 0.07 -2.85 6.78
C SER A 26 -0.24 -1.37 6.76
N THR A 27 0.75 -0.52 6.51
CA THR A 27 0.56 0.94 6.39
C THR A 27 -0.41 1.27 5.26
N ILE A 28 -0.27 0.61 4.11
CA ILE A 28 -1.16 0.81 2.97
C ILE A 28 -2.58 0.39 3.32
N LYS A 29 -2.78 -0.77 3.93
CA LYS A 29 -4.10 -1.25 4.36
C LYS A 29 -4.77 -0.27 5.32
N THR A 30 -4.02 0.24 6.28
CA THR A 30 -4.52 1.23 7.25
C THR A 30 -4.96 2.50 6.52
N GLN A 31 -4.16 2.98 5.57
CA GLN A 31 -4.49 4.17 4.79
C GLN A 31 -5.74 3.98 3.94
N LEU A 32 -5.89 2.80 3.34
CA LEU A 32 -7.09 2.48 2.55
C LEU A 32 -8.34 2.47 3.43
N LYS A 33 -8.25 1.96 4.65
CA LYS A 33 -9.36 2.02 5.61
C LYS A 33 -9.72 3.45 5.97
N LYS A 34 -8.74 4.33 6.12
CA LYS A 34 -8.98 5.75 6.38
C LYS A 34 -9.72 6.42 5.24
N VAL A 35 -9.36 6.10 4.00
CA VAL A 35 -10.06 6.60 2.81
C VAL A 35 -11.52 6.17 2.85
N VAL A 36 -11.77 4.89 3.07
CA VAL A 36 -13.13 4.33 3.12
C VAL A 36 -13.96 4.98 4.23
N ALA A 37 -13.35 5.26 5.37
CA ALA A 37 -14.01 5.94 6.49
C ALA A 37 -14.29 7.42 6.21
N ALA A 38 -13.42 8.10 5.47
CA ALA A 38 -13.55 9.53 5.18
C ALA A 38 -14.70 9.82 4.19
N VAL A 39 -14.96 8.94 3.25
CA VAL A 39 -16.01 9.15 2.23
C VAL A 39 -17.40 9.27 2.86
N PRO A 40 -17.86 8.34 3.73
CA PRO A 40 -19.17 8.46 4.38
C PRO A 40 -19.30 9.68 5.27
N ALA A 41 -18.19 10.18 5.82
CA ALA A 41 -18.19 11.37 6.66
C ALA A 41 -18.55 12.65 5.90
N GLY A 42 -18.54 12.62 4.56
CA GLY A 42 -18.95 13.74 3.73
C GLY A 42 -17.93 14.86 3.56
N ASP A 43 -16.74 14.68 4.10
CA ASP A 43 -15.66 15.66 3.96
C ASP A 43 -14.85 15.37 2.70
N GLN A 44 -15.17 16.11 1.63
CA GLN A 44 -14.50 15.93 0.34
C GLN A 44 -13.02 16.29 0.38
N GLU A 45 -12.66 17.35 1.14
CA GLU A 45 -11.27 17.76 1.28
C GLU A 45 -10.46 16.67 1.97
N LYS A 46 -10.97 16.14 3.08
CA LYS A 46 -10.33 15.07 3.82
C LYS A 46 -10.22 13.81 2.96
N THR A 47 -11.26 13.46 2.23
CA THR A 47 -11.26 12.33 1.31
C THR A 47 -10.17 12.49 0.24
N THR A 48 -10.06 13.68 -0.36
CA THR A 48 -9.04 13.96 -1.38
C THR A 48 -7.63 13.81 -0.79
N VAL A 49 -7.40 14.36 0.39
CA VAL A 49 -6.09 14.26 1.08
C VAL A 49 -5.75 12.79 1.35
N GLU A 50 -6.70 12.02 1.90
CA GLU A 50 -6.47 10.62 2.23
C GLU A 50 -6.22 9.77 0.98
N VAL A 51 -6.94 10.03 -0.11
CA VAL A 51 -6.74 9.35 -1.40
C VAL A 51 -5.34 9.63 -1.95
N ARG A 52 -4.90 10.89 -1.91
CA ARG A 52 -3.56 11.27 -2.37
C ARG A 52 -2.47 10.58 -1.54
N LEU A 53 -2.65 10.52 -0.22
CA LEU A 53 -1.71 9.83 0.66
C LEU A 53 -1.66 8.33 0.35
N ALA A 54 -2.81 7.71 0.10
CA ALA A 54 -2.88 6.30 -0.27
C ALA A 54 -2.14 6.04 -1.58
N GLN A 55 -2.38 6.85 -2.60
CA GLN A 55 -1.69 6.74 -3.89
C GLN A 55 -0.18 6.92 -3.73
N LYS A 56 0.24 7.90 -2.94
CA LYS A 56 1.65 8.14 -2.67
C LYS A 56 2.32 6.93 -2.02
N LYS A 57 1.67 6.34 -1.01
CA LYS A 57 2.20 5.16 -0.31
C LYS A 57 2.28 3.96 -1.24
N ILE A 58 1.29 3.75 -2.10
CA ILE A 58 1.29 2.68 -3.10
C ILE A 58 2.44 2.87 -4.09
N ASP A 59 2.62 4.09 -4.60
CA ASP A 59 3.71 4.40 -5.54
C ASP A 59 5.08 4.21 -4.89
N GLN A 60 5.25 4.63 -3.65
CA GLN A 60 6.49 4.43 -2.90
C GLN A 60 6.79 2.95 -2.71
N ALA A 61 5.78 2.14 -2.41
CA ALA A 61 5.94 0.70 -2.26
C ALA A 61 6.38 0.05 -3.57
N ALA A 62 5.82 0.48 -4.70
CA ALA A 62 6.24 0.00 -6.01
C ALA A 62 7.67 0.40 -6.33
N ALA A 63 8.05 1.64 -6.03
CA ALA A 63 9.41 2.15 -6.23
C ALA A 63 10.44 1.39 -5.39
N LYS A 64 10.07 1.00 -4.18
CA LYS A 64 10.94 0.24 -3.27
C LYS A 64 10.98 -1.26 -3.58
N GLY A 65 10.19 -1.72 -4.54
CA GLY A 65 10.12 -3.14 -4.88
C GLY A 65 9.30 -3.99 -3.93
N VAL A 66 8.54 -3.37 -3.02
CA VAL A 66 7.65 -4.09 -2.09
C VAL A 66 6.48 -4.72 -2.84
N MET A 67 6.02 -4.05 -3.89
CA MET A 67 5.00 -4.59 -4.78
C MET A 67 5.36 -4.28 -6.23
N HIS A 68 4.84 -5.10 -7.14
CA HIS A 68 5.03 -4.89 -8.56
C HIS A 68 4.21 -3.70 -9.03
N LYS A 69 4.73 -2.95 -10.02
CA LYS A 69 4.05 -1.78 -10.58
C LYS A 69 2.64 -2.08 -11.09
N ASN A 70 2.43 -3.28 -11.63
CA ASN A 70 1.11 -3.70 -12.11
C ASN A 70 0.11 -3.83 -10.97
N LYS A 71 0.55 -4.37 -9.83
CA LYS A 71 -0.28 -4.45 -8.63
C LYS A 71 -0.60 -3.05 -8.10
N ALA A 72 0.38 -2.16 -8.08
CA ALA A 72 0.21 -0.77 -7.66
C ALA A 72 -0.83 -0.06 -8.54
N SER A 73 -0.73 -0.21 -9.86
CA SER A 73 -1.70 0.36 -10.81
C SER A 73 -3.11 -0.16 -10.56
N ARG A 74 -3.25 -1.47 -10.33
CA ARG A 74 -4.55 -2.08 -10.03
C ARG A 74 -5.14 -1.55 -8.73
N LEU A 75 -4.31 -1.43 -7.68
CA LEU A 75 -4.76 -0.91 -6.38
C LEU A 75 -5.24 0.53 -6.51
N LYS A 76 -4.49 1.38 -7.21
CA LYS A 76 -4.89 2.78 -7.44
C LYS A 76 -6.20 2.87 -8.21
N SER A 77 -6.33 2.06 -9.25
CA SER A 77 -7.54 2.01 -10.07
C SER A 77 -8.76 1.57 -9.26
N ARG A 78 -8.61 0.49 -8.46
CA ARG A 78 -9.69 0.00 -7.58
C ARG A 78 -10.06 1.03 -6.51
N LEU A 79 -9.07 1.71 -5.96
CA LEU A 79 -9.30 2.76 -4.97
C LEU A 79 -10.14 3.89 -5.56
N SER A 80 -9.78 4.38 -6.74
CA SER A 80 -10.52 5.45 -7.42
C SER A 80 -11.96 5.03 -7.71
N LYS A 81 -12.18 3.82 -8.20
CA LYS A 81 -13.51 3.29 -8.48
C LYS A 81 -14.35 3.18 -7.21
N ARG A 82 -13.74 2.66 -6.12
CA ARG A 82 -14.43 2.50 -4.84
C ARG A 82 -14.84 3.84 -4.26
N VAL A 83 -13.98 4.85 -4.33
CA VAL A 83 -14.28 6.21 -3.88
C VAL A 83 -15.44 6.79 -4.67
N LYS A 84 -15.44 6.66 -6.00
CA LYS A 84 -16.54 7.13 -6.84
C LYS A 84 -17.86 6.46 -6.49
N VAL A 85 -17.86 5.15 -6.29
CA VAL A 85 -19.06 4.39 -5.93
C VAL A 85 -19.59 4.86 -4.57
N LEU A 86 -18.72 5.02 -3.58
CA LEU A 86 -19.11 5.46 -2.26
C LEU A 86 -19.63 6.89 -2.25
N GLN A 87 -19.04 7.78 -3.05
CA GLN A 87 -19.51 9.16 -3.19
C GLN A 87 -20.86 9.20 -3.92
N ALA A 88 -21.04 8.37 -4.92
CA ALA A 88 -22.31 8.28 -5.65
C ALA A 88 -23.44 7.69 -4.81
N ALA A 89 -23.12 6.83 -3.84
CA ALA A 89 -24.10 6.19 -2.97
C ALA A 89 -24.72 7.15 -1.95
N LYS A 90 -24.20 8.38 -1.84
CA LYS A 90 -24.80 9.44 -1.04
C LYS A 90 -25.91 10.12 -1.83
#